data_6e1c06836bb5cea4b304005183aecc2d
#
_entry.id   6e1c06836bb5cea4b304005183aecc2d
#
_cell.length_a   1.000
_cell.length_b   1.000
_cell.length_c   1.000
_cell.angle_alpha   90.00
_cell.angle_beta   90.00
_cell.angle_gamma   90.00
#
_symmetry.space_group_name_H-M   'P 1'
#
loop_
_entity.id
_entity.type
_entity.pdbx_description
1 polymer ?
#
loop_
_entity_poly.entity_id
_entity_poly.type
_entity_poly.pdbx_seq_one_letter_code
_entity_poly.pdbx_strand_id
1 'polypeptide(L)'
;LPMARYGELMGRILPALLAGLVLAVIAGLLYKFRPSEAAGRAMAFRMTKAPIKILLVVPVTILMCLLFWNMYYESLGWAAFGFVFALFISHGIIEILYNFDFRKLFANPVHLGISAVLALAVIGVFRYDLTGYDSYLPSEEKFQSASVFTYTLGDFQDYGLPVKAESREWETEQSGYLWKYMDGSDDAAGNMEITDYGLVKDLAEAGIAAAEESKAIRFQNLEEPAGDDAYMARIEVGFKEKNGSLRYRYYRIDMKESMDLMERLYASAEYKKGAYPVMSFHPETTTGIYISDGNQASLVTEDPEMTAELLAAYQEEMEALSLTERTEEIPVTALRFLTEAEKEYLNAISAFRTQNFSGSFRLRDMDPQVNFFPVYSSFTKTMGLLKEAGAALPEE
;
A
#
# COMPACT_ATOMS: atom_id res chain seq x y z
N LEU A 1 -8.91 11.74 -7.92
CA LEU A 1 -9.31 11.30 -6.57
C LEU A 1 -10.77 10.90 -6.60
N PRO A 2 -11.17 9.63 -6.28
CA PRO A 2 -12.56 9.22 -6.31
C PRO A 2 -13.40 10.05 -5.35
N MET A 3 -14.67 10.30 -5.68
CA MET A 3 -15.61 11.09 -4.85
C MET A 3 -15.75 10.56 -3.41
N ALA A 4 -15.52 9.27 -3.16
CA ALA A 4 -15.46 8.69 -1.81
C ALA A 4 -14.38 9.33 -0.93
N ARG A 5 -13.24 9.74 -1.47
CA ARG A 5 -12.19 10.44 -0.73
C ARG A 5 -12.56 11.89 -0.35
N TYR A 6 -13.46 12.53 -1.09
CA TYR A 6 -13.93 13.87 -0.73
C TYR A 6 -14.79 13.88 0.54
N GLY A 7 -15.60 12.84 0.75
CA GLY A 7 -16.39 12.67 1.98
C GLY A 7 -15.52 12.46 3.21
N GLU A 8 -14.49 11.64 3.10
CA GLU A 8 -13.52 11.41 4.18
C GLU A 8 -12.64 12.63 4.44
N LEU A 9 -12.21 13.33 3.38
CA LEU A 9 -11.46 14.59 3.51
C LEU A 9 -12.29 15.66 4.22
N MET A 10 -13.56 15.82 3.88
CA MET A 10 -14.47 16.75 4.55
C MET A 10 -14.68 16.36 6.02
N GLY A 11 -14.78 15.06 6.32
CA GLY A 11 -14.85 14.56 7.69
C GLY A 11 -13.60 14.87 8.53
N ARG A 12 -12.43 15.01 7.90
CA ARG A 12 -11.16 15.38 8.56
C ARG A 12 -10.89 16.89 8.55
N ILE A 13 -11.34 17.60 7.53
CA ILE A 13 -11.15 19.06 7.40
C ILE A 13 -11.94 19.82 8.46
N LEU A 14 -13.17 19.44 8.74
CA LEU A 14 -14.01 20.14 9.72
C LEU A 14 -13.42 20.09 11.14
N PRO A 15 -13.00 18.94 11.70
CA PRO A 15 -12.29 18.89 12.97
C PRO A 15 -10.98 19.68 12.98
N ALA A 16 -10.22 19.65 11.88
CA ALA A 16 -8.97 20.41 11.76
C ALA A 16 -9.23 21.93 11.77
N LEU A 17 -10.26 22.40 11.06
CA LEU A 17 -10.67 23.82 11.09
C LEU A 17 -11.16 24.25 12.46
N LEU A 18 -11.94 23.41 13.14
CA LEU A 18 -12.38 23.68 14.53
C LEU A 18 -11.18 23.74 15.48
N ALA A 19 -10.25 22.82 15.37
CA ALA A 19 -9.02 22.84 16.17
C ALA A 19 -8.19 24.11 15.86
N GLY A 20 -8.05 24.47 14.59
CA GLY A 20 -7.39 25.71 14.17
C GLY A 20 -8.07 26.97 14.74
N LEU A 21 -9.40 27.02 14.73
CA LEU A 21 -10.16 28.12 15.31
C LEU A 21 -9.95 28.21 16.82
N VAL A 22 -10.00 27.09 17.53
CA VAL A 22 -9.73 27.04 18.99
C VAL A 22 -8.32 27.54 19.29
N LEU A 23 -7.32 27.07 18.52
CA LEU A 23 -5.93 27.53 18.67
C LEU A 23 -5.79 29.02 18.38
N ALA A 24 -6.47 29.56 17.37
CA ALA A 24 -6.48 30.99 17.07
C ALA A 24 -7.09 31.82 18.18
N VAL A 25 -8.20 31.36 18.78
CA VAL A 25 -8.81 32.01 19.93
C VAL A 25 -7.87 32.00 21.15
N ILE A 26 -7.26 30.85 21.44
CA ILE A 26 -6.27 30.72 22.52
C ILE A 26 -5.08 31.67 22.28
N ALA A 27 -4.55 31.70 21.06
CA ALA A 27 -3.45 32.60 20.68
C ALA A 27 -3.84 34.07 20.84
N GLY A 28 -5.05 34.44 20.42
CA GLY A 28 -5.58 35.81 20.63
C GLY A 28 -5.71 36.19 22.10
N LEU A 29 -6.20 35.27 22.94
CA LEU A 29 -6.28 35.47 24.39
C LEU A 29 -4.89 35.60 25.01
N LEU A 30 -3.96 34.73 24.66
CA LEU A 30 -2.58 34.78 25.11
C LEU A 30 -1.89 36.09 24.68
N TYR A 31 -2.16 36.56 23.46
CA TYR A 31 -1.65 37.86 22.98
C TYR A 31 -2.18 39.00 23.82
N LYS A 32 -3.49 38.99 24.12
CA LYS A 32 -4.13 40.04 24.96
C LYS A 32 -3.58 40.08 26.40
N PHE A 33 -3.26 38.92 26.96
CA PHE A 33 -2.74 38.81 28.32
C PHE A 33 -1.21 38.81 28.38
N ARG A 34 -0.52 39.09 27.28
CA ARG A 34 0.93 39.15 27.25
C ARG A 34 1.48 40.27 28.13
N PRO A 35 2.37 39.97 29.11
CA PRO A 35 3.02 41.00 29.90
C PRO A 35 3.85 41.93 29.03
N SER A 36 3.71 43.24 29.24
CA SER A 36 4.47 44.27 28.51
C SER A 36 5.99 44.19 28.74
N GLU A 37 6.43 43.57 29.85
CA GLU A 37 7.82 43.40 30.25
C GLU A 37 8.52 42.17 29.63
N ALA A 38 7.89 41.52 28.65
CA ALA A 38 8.46 40.34 28.00
C ALA A 38 9.55 40.67 26.95
N ALA A 39 9.84 41.95 26.72
CA ALA A 39 10.93 42.35 25.79
C ALA A 39 12.28 41.82 26.29
N GLY A 40 13.02 41.12 25.44
CA GLY A 40 14.30 40.49 25.77
C GLY A 40 14.22 39.12 26.45
N ARG A 41 13.04 38.52 26.59
CA ARG A 41 12.85 37.15 27.10
C ARG A 41 12.47 36.22 25.97
N ALA A 42 13.01 34.99 25.96
CA ALA A 42 12.69 33.96 24.95
C ALA A 42 11.18 33.56 24.97
N MET A 43 10.51 33.70 26.12
CA MET A 43 9.08 33.38 26.30
C MET A 43 8.35 34.42 27.09
N ALA A 44 7.17 34.82 26.62
CA ALA A 44 6.32 35.81 27.27
C ALA A 44 5.77 35.34 28.63
N PHE A 45 5.44 34.04 28.72
CA PHE A 45 4.88 33.44 29.94
C PHE A 45 5.84 32.42 30.53
N ARG A 46 6.20 32.62 31.77
CA ARG A 46 7.12 31.73 32.52
C ARG A 46 6.55 30.32 32.69
N MET A 47 5.23 30.21 32.88
CA MET A 47 4.53 28.93 33.10
C MET A 47 4.52 28.03 31.85
N THR A 48 4.58 28.60 30.65
CA THR A 48 4.54 27.83 29.40
C THR A 48 5.90 27.27 28.99
N LYS A 49 7.00 27.66 29.62
CA LYS A 49 8.35 27.21 29.30
C LYS A 49 8.49 25.67 29.41
N ALA A 50 8.02 25.10 30.53
CA ALA A 50 8.16 23.65 30.76
C ALA A 50 7.28 22.81 29.81
N PRO A 51 5.96 23.08 29.65
CA PRO A 51 5.13 22.34 28.72
C PRO A 51 5.63 22.38 27.26
N ILE A 52 5.99 23.57 26.77
CA ILE A 52 6.47 23.73 25.39
C ILE A 52 7.79 22.99 25.19
N LYS A 53 8.70 23.06 26.16
CA LYS A 53 9.97 22.32 26.10
C LYS A 53 9.73 20.81 26.01
N ILE A 54 8.90 20.26 26.89
CA ILE A 54 8.57 18.83 26.90
C ILE A 54 7.92 18.43 25.57
N LEU A 55 6.96 19.23 25.07
CA LEU A 55 6.28 19.01 23.79
C LEU A 55 7.25 18.97 22.61
N LEU A 56 8.36 19.70 22.66
CA LEU A 56 9.38 19.69 21.60
C LEU A 56 10.41 18.57 21.80
N VAL A 57 10.87 18.33 23.03
CA VAL A 57 11.91 17.34 23.35
C VAL A 57 11.42 15.92 23.09
N VAL A 58 10.18 15.59 23.50
CA VAL A 58 9.65 14.22 23.38
C VAL A 58 9.59 13.72 21.93
N PRO A 59 8.97 14.44 20.98
CA PRO A 59 8.95 14.00 19.58
C PRO A 59 10.35 13.89 18.96
N VAL A 60 11.22 14.86 19.24
CA VAL A 60 12.60 14.82 18.70
C VAL A 60 13.35 13.59 19.23
N THR A 61 13.18 13.26 20.52
CA THR A 61 13.80 12.08 21.12
C THR A 61 13.31 10.79 20.48
N ILE A 62 11.99 10.67 20.25
CA ILE A 62 11.38 9.50 19.62
C ILE A 62 11.82 9.37 18.15
N LEU A 63 11.80 10.48 17.40
CA LEU A 63 12.22 10.48 16.00
C LEU A 63 13.68 10.05 15.84
N MET A 64 14.57 10.55 16.68
CA MET A 64 16.00 10.15 16.64
C MET A 64 16.21 8.72 17.09
N CYS A 65 15.46 8.25 18.10
CA CYS A 65 15.45 6.84 18.48
C CYS A 65 15.10 5.94 17.29
N LEU A 66 14.01 6.25 16.58
CA LEU A 66 13.57 5.52 15.39
C LEU A 66 14.56 5.64 14.23
N LEU A 67 15.16 6.81 14.02
CA LEU A 67 16.15 7.02 12.98
C LEU A 67 17.37 6.12 13.19
N PHE A 68 17.93 6.09 14.39
CA PHE A 68 19.08 5.24 14.71
C PHE A 68 18.71 3.75 14.70
N TRP A 69 17.49 3.40 15.10
CA TRP A 69 16.95 2.06 14.96
C TRP A 69 16.97 1.60 13.51
N ASN A 70 16.40 2.38 12.60
CA ASN A 70 16.30 2.01 11.18
C ASN A 70 17.64 2.06 10.43
N MET A 71 18.54 3.00 10.79
CA MET A 71 19.84 3.13 10.12
C MET A 71 20.79 1.96 10.41
N TYR A 72 20.65 1.30 11.53
CA TYR A 72 21.59 0.28 12.01
C TYR A 72 20.91 -1.07 12.22
N TYR A 73 20.21 -1.54 11.19
CA TYR A 73 19.60 -2.89 11.15
C TYR A 73 18.76 -3.21 12.38
N GLU A 74 17.96 -2.25 12.83
CA GLU A 74 17.04 -2.40 13.95
C GLU A 74 17.71 -2.73 15.30
N SER A 75 18.92 -2.26 15.48
CA SER A 75 19.73 -2.48 16.69
C SER A 75 19.21 -1.68 17.89
N LEU A 76 18.86 -2.39 18.98
CA LEU A 76 18.42 -1.79 20.23
C LEU A 76 19.49 -0.88 20.85
N GLY A 77 20.78 -1.23 20.72
CA GLY A 77 21.88 -0.41 21.22
C GLY A 77 21.95 0.96 20.54
N TRP A 78 21.78 1.00 19.21
CA TRP A 78 21.75 2.24 18.46
C TRP A 78 20.48 3.04 18.71
N ALA A 79 19.33 2.39 18.86
CA ALA A 79 18.10 3.06 19.28
C ALA A 79 18.25 3.73 20.65
N ALA A 80 18.82 3.03 21.63
CA ALA A 80 19.12 3.58 22.96
C ALA A 80 20.10 4.76 22.89
N PHE A 81 21.16 4.65 22.06
CA PHE A 81 22.07 5.76 21.81
C PHE A 81 21.32 6.95 21.23
N GLY A 82 20.53 6.77 20.18
CA GLY A 82 19.74 7.85 19.56
C GLY A 82 18.77 8.50 20.55
N PHE A 83 18.12 7.70 21.38
CA PHE A 83 17.23 8.19 22.44
C PHE A 83 17.98 9.09 23.43
N VAL A 84 19.05 8.59 24.03
CA VAL A 84 19.85 9.34 25.03
C VAL A 84 20.45 10.60 24.42
N PHE A 85 21.10 10.46 23.26
CA PHE A 85 21.72 11.58 22.55
C PHE A 85 20.72 12.68 22.26
N ALA A 86 19.59 12.35 21.64
CA ALA A 86 18.58 13.33 21.27
C ALA A 86 17.91 13.97 22.49
N LEU A 87 17.65 13.19 23.54
CA LEU A 87 17.08 13.69 24.79
C LEU A 87 17.94 14.79 25.42
N PHE A 88 19.26 14.53 25.54
CA PHE A 88 20.18 15.50 26.13
C PHE A 88 20.41 16.72 25.23
N ILE A 89 20.62 16.51 23.95
CA ILE A 89 20.89 17.58 23.00
C ILE A 89 19.68 18.51 22.84
N SER A 90 18.51 17.95 22.58
CA SER A 90 17.28 18.77 22.39
C SER A 90 16.89 19.54 23.66
N HIS A 91 16.97 18.87 24.83
CA HIS A 91 16.76 19.52 26.11
C HIS A 91 17.73 20.67 26.33
N GLY A 92 19.03 20.41 26.10
CA GLY A 92 20.07 21.39 26.31
C GLY A 92 19.98 22.60 25.38
N ILE A 93 19.70 22.36 24.09
CA ILE A 93 19.49 23.46 23.12
C ILE A 93 18.35 24.37 23.59
N ILE A 94 17.21 23.79 24.01
CA ILE A 94 16.07 24.58 24.46
C ILE A 94 16.38 25.34 25.75
N GLU A 95 17.14 24.77 26.70
CA GLU A 95 17.58 25.46 27.90
C GLU A 95 18.50 26.64 27.57
N ILE A 96 19.45 26.49 26.64
CA ILE A 96 20.29 27.58 26.16
C ILE A 96 19.43 28.68 25.53
N LEU A 97 18.50 28.34 24.66
CA LEU A 97 17.59 29.29 24.01
C LEU A 97 16.70 30.04 25.02
N TYR A 98 16.26 29.36 26.07
CA TYR A 98 15.41 30.01 27.08
C TYR A 98 16.16 30.94 28.01
N ASN A 99 17.44 30.69 28.25
CA ASN A 99 18.26 31.44 29.20
C ASN A 99 19.30 32.32 28.54
N PHE A 100 19.53 32.19 27.22
CA PHE A 100 20.63 32.82 26.46
C PHE A 100 22.01 32.61 27.10
N ASP A 101 22.20 31.42 27.73
CA ASP A 101 23.44 31.09 28.47
C ASP A 101 23.78 29.62 28.24
N PHE A 102 24.95 29.37 27.62
CA PHE A 102 25.50 28.02 27.37
C PHE A 102 25.74 27.22 28.66
N ARG A 103 25.97 27.89 29.79
CA ARG A 103 26.19 27.23 31.10
C ARG A 103 24.94 26.56 31.61
N LYS A 104 23.78 26.87 31.04
CA LYS A 104 22.46 26.32 31.39
C LYS A 104 22.08 25.06 30.65
N LEU A 105 23.00 24.45 29.87
CA LEU A 105 22.75 23.23 29.08
C LEU A 105 22.05 22.11 29.88
N PHE A 106 22.48 21.92 31.14
CA PHE A 106 21.92 20.90 32.04
C PHE A 106 20.99 21.46 33.11
N ALA A 107 20.44 22.67 32.91
CA ALA A 107 19.47 23.22 33.83
C ALA A 107 18.16 22.43 33.82
N ASN A 108 17.44 22.49 34.96
CA ASN A 108 16.15 21.83 35.13
C ASN A 108 16.14 20.31 34.82
N PRO A 109 16.92 19.47 35.50
CA PRO A 109 16.99 18.04 35.26
C PRO A 109 15.65 17.31 35.47
N VAL A 110 14.75 17.90 36.26
CA VAL A 110 13.38 17.38 36.43
C VAL A 110 12.60 17.37 35.10
N HIS A 111 12.73 18.43 34.28
CA HIS A 111 12.08 18.48 32.98
C HIS A 111 12.70 17.45 31.99
N LEU A 112 14.01 17.21 32.10
CA LEU A 112 14.68 16.16 31.35
C LEU A 112 14.11 14.78 31.70
N GLY A 113 14.01 14.49 33.01
CA GLY A 113 13.41 13.24 33.52
C GLY A 113 11.96 13.03 33.06
N ILE A 114 11.14 14.08 33.15
CA ILE A 114 9.75 14.02 32.68
C ILE A 114 9.70 13.74 31.17
N SER A 115 10.53 14.39 30.37
CA SER A 115 10.62 14.15 28.92
C SER A 115 11.04 12.74 28.60
N ALA A 116 12.03 12.18 29.34
CA ALA A 116 12.45 10.79 29.20
C ALA A 116 11.33 9.79 29.49
N VAL A 117 10.62 9.97 30.62
CA VAL A 117 9.50 9.10 31.02
C VAL A 117 8.36 9.17 30.01
N LEU A 118 8.01 10.37 29.53
CA LEU A 118 6.97 10.52 28.52
C LEU A 118 7.35 9.89 27.18
N ALA A 119 8.60 10.07 26.73
CA ALA A 119 9.09 9.45 25.50
C ALA A 119 9.08 7.91 25.61
N LEU A 120 9.55 7.36 26.73
CA LEU A 120 9.49 5.91 26.99
C LEU A 120 8.06 5.41 27.09
N ALA A 121 7.16 6.17 27.69
CA ALA A 121 5.74 5.82 27.77
C ALA A 121 5.11 5.74 26.37
N VAL A 122 5.37 6.72 25.51
CA VAL A 122 4.90 6.69 24.11
C VAL A 122 5.49 5.49 23.36
N ILE A 123 6.79 5.25 23.46
CA ILE A 123 7.43 4.07 22.86
C ILE A 123 6.77 2.78 23.39
N GLY A 124 6.50 2.70 24.70
CA GLY A 124 5.84 1.56 25.32
C GLY A 124 4.42 1.31 24.80
N VAL A 125 3.64 2.38 24.59
CA VAL A 125 2.29 2.26 24.01
C VAL A 125 2.33 1.56 22.65
N PHE A 126 3.24 1.95 21.78
CA PHE A 126 3.36 1.32 20.46
C PHE A 126 4.05 -0.04 20.53
N ARG A 127 5.06 -0.20 21.38
CA ARG A 127 5.82 -1.45 21.49
C ARG A 127 4.99 -2.62 22.01
N TYR A 128 4.06 -2.34 22.91
CA TYR A 128 3.18 -3.33 23.52
C TYR A 128 1.78 -3.34 22.92
N ASP A 129 1.60 -2.65 21.81
CA ASP A 129 0.31 -2.53 21.11
C ASP A 129 -0.88 -2.19 22.04
N LEU A 130 -0.67 -1.26 22.98
CA LEU A 130 -1.71 -0.89 23.96
C LEU A 130 -2.94 -0.23 23.27
N THR A 131 -2.82 0.14 22.01
CA THR A 131 -3.92 0.66 21.18
C THR A 131 -4.67 -0.44 20.44
N GLY A 132 -4.16 -1.68 20.43
CA GLY A 132 -4.70 -2.78 19.65
C GLY A 132 -4.60 -2.52 18.13
N TYR A 133 -3.56 -1.80 17.69
CA TYR A 133 -3.38 -1.52 16.27
C TYR A 133 -2.85 -2.75 15.52
N ASP A 134 -1.78 -3.37 16.01
CA ASP A 134 -1.15 -4.53 15.38
C ASP A 134 -2.01 -5.79 15.54
N SER A 135 -2.68 -5.94 16.69
CA SER A 135 -3.55 -7.06 17.04
C SER A 135 -5.01 -6.89 16.60
N TYR A 136 -5.29 -5.83 15.80
CA TYR A 136 -6.66 -5.58 15.38
C TYR A 136 -7.17 -6.64 14.42
N LEU A 137 -8.28 -7.27 14.81
CA LEU A 137 -9.10 -8.13 13.97
C LEU A 137 -10.58 -7.78 14.21
N PRO A 138 -11.38 -7.47 13.19
CA PRO A 138 -12.80 -7.22 13.38
C PRO A 138 -13.52 -8.49 13.84
N SER A 139 -14.52 -8.38 14.71
CA SER A 139 -15.37 -9.53 15.02
C SER A 139 -16.22 -9.90 13.79
N GLU A 140 -16.59 -11.18 13.67
CA GLU A 140 -17.42 -11.70 12.55
C GLU A 140 -18.71 -10.92 12.36
N GLU A 141 -19.33 -10.45 13.46
CA GLU A 141 -20.55 -9.64 13.42
C GLU A 141 -20.33 -8.28 12.71
N LYS A 142 -19.14 -7.68 12.84
CA LYS A 142 -18.78 -6.39 12.25
C LYS A 142 -18.17 -6.54 10.86
N PHE A 143 -17.61 -7.69 10.57
CA PHE A 143 -16.94 -7.97 9.31
C PHE A 143 -17.95 -7.97 8.16
N GLN A 144 -17.61 -7.31 7.05
CA GLN A 144 -18.32 -7.33 5.79
C GLN A 144 -17.52 -8.09 4.75
N SER A 145 -16.31 -7.64 4.46
CA SER A 145 -15.39 -8.25 3.51
C SER A 145 -13.96 -7.80 3.81
N ALA A 146 -12.99 -8.42 3.15
CA ALA A 146 -11.62 -7.95 3.16
C ALA A 146 -11.01 -7.94 1.77
N SER A 147 -10.01 -7.10 1.58
CA SER A 147 -9.10 -7.13 0.44
C SER A 147 -7.72 -7.54 0.91
N VAL A 148 -6.99 -8.25 0.06
CA VAL A 148 -5.61 -8.68 0.34
C VAL A 148 -4.72 -8.22 -0.81
N PHE A 149 -3.71 -7.43 -0.48
CA PHE A 149 -2.73 -6.97 -1.45
C PHE A 149 -1.34 -7.50 -1.06
N THR A 150 -0.64 -8.11 -2.02
CA THR A 150 0.72 -8.60 -1.82
C THR A 150 1.48 -8.63 -3.14
N TYR A 151 2.72 -8.13 -3.14
CA TYR A 151 3.63 -8.28 -4.28
C TYR A 151 4.24 -9.68 -4.38
N THR A 152 4.17 -10.47 -3.31
CA THR A 152 4.82 -11.79 -3.27
C THR A 152 4.19 -12.79 -4.24
N LEU A 153 2.88 -12.65 -4.51
CA LEU A 153 2.19 -13.45 -5.52
C LEU A 153 2.36 -12.90 -6.94
N GLY A 154 2.91 -11.69 -7.12
CA GLY A 154 3.25 -11.12 -8.42
C GLY A 154 2.07 -10.72 -9.30
N ASP A 155 0.85 -10.65 -8.73
CA ASP A 155 -0.38 -10.56 -9.51
C ASP A 155 -0.83 -9.12 -9.83
N PHE A 156 -0.13 -8.09 -9.31
CA PHE A 156 -0.58 -6.70 -9.40
C PHE A 156 0.33 -5.79 -10.24
N GLN A 157 1.60 -6.17 -10.47
CA GLN A 157 2.61 -5.25 -10.99
C GLN A 157 2.41 -4.84 -12.46
N ASP A 158 1.85 -5.74 -13.27
CA ASP A 158 1.80 -5.59 -14.73
C ASP A 158 0.38 -5.29 -15.24
N TYR A 159 -0.58 -5.13 -14.33
CA TYR A 159 -1.96 -4.91 -14.71
C TYR A 159 -2.38 -3.46 -14.48
N GLY A 160 -3.19 -2.95 -15.39
CA GLY A 160 -3.74 -1.61 -15.30
C GLY A 160 -4.99 -1.44 -16.13
N LEU A 161 -5.68 -0.36 -15.91
CA LEU A 161 -6.90 -0.02 -16.63
C LEU A 161 -6.87 1.45 -17.08
N PRO A 162 -7.38 1.77 -18.28
CA PRO A 162 -7.56 3.14 -18.68
C PRO A 162 -8.70 3.78 -17.89
N VAL A 163 -8.44 4.88 -17.22
CA VAL A 163 -9.45 5.67 -16.50
C VAL A 163 -9.60 7.04 -17.15
N LYS A 164 -10.85 7.55 -17.25
CA LYS A 164 -11.08 8.92 -17.74
C LYS A 164 -10.46 9.91 -16.77
N ALA A 165 -9.68 10.80 -17.31
CA ALA A 165 -9.03 11.84 -16.52
C ALA A 165 -10.04 12.92 -16.12
N GLU A 166 -10.13 13.18 -14.81
CA GLU A 166 -10.98 14.24 -14.26
C GLU A 166 -10.27 15.61 -14.21
N SER A 167 -8.96 15.66 -14.45
CA SER A 167 -8.16 16.88 -14.37
C SER A 167 -7.23 17.03 -15.57
N ARG A 168 -6.94 18.29 -15.91
CA ARG A 168 -6.00 18.68 -16.96
C ARG A 168 -4.55 18.50 -16.49
N GLU A 169 -4.07 17.28 -16.43
CA GLU A 169 -2.63 17.01 -16.45
C GLU A 169 -2.17 16.89 -17.89
N TRP A 170 -0.94 17.32 -18.19
CA TRP A 170 -0.51 17.52 -19.60
C TRP A 170 -0.60 16.26 -20.49
N GLU A 171 -0.49 15.05 -19.92
CA GLU A 171 -0.71 13.79 -20.64
C GLU A 171 -2.19 13.53 -20.95
N THR A 172 -3.09 14.04 -20.11
CA THR A 172 -4.55 13.88 -20.23
C THR A 172 -5.20 14.89 -21.16
N GLU A 173 -4.59 16.06 -21.38
CA GLU A 173 -5.12 17.04 -22.36
C GLU A 173 -5.22 16.45 -23.77
N GLN A 174 -4.50 15.35 -24.03
CA GLN A 174 -4.32 14.82 -25.37
C GLN A 174 -5.08 13.51 -25.62
N SER A 175 -5.20 12.64 -24.62
CA SER A 175 -5.93 11.38 -24.78
C SER A 175 -7.29 11.35 -24.05
N GLY A 176 -7.49 12.19 -23.05
CA GLY A 176 -8.67 12.14 -22.18
C GLY A 176 -8.68 10.95 -21.23
N TYR A 177 -7.62 10.13 -21.23
CA TYR A 177 -7.46 8.94 -20.42
C TYR A 177 -6.10 8.91 -19.76
N LEU A 178 -6.03 8.29 -18.54
CA LEU A 178 -4.83 7.92 -17.84
C LEU A 178 -4.77 6.40 -17.73
N TRP A 179 -3.59 5.84 -17.89
CA TRP A 179 -3.36 4.45 -17.53
C TRP A 179 -3.11 4.35 -16.02
N LYS A 180 -3.98 3.62 -15.31
CA LYS A 180 -3.87 3.41 -13.88
C LYS A 180 -3.45 1.97 -13.63
N TYR A 181 -2.25 1.80 -13.08
CA TYR A 181 -1.78 0.49 -12.62
C TYR A 181 -2.51 0.06 -11.35
N MET A 182 -2.68 -1.25 -11.21
CA MET A 182 -3.25 -1.88 -10.02
C MET A 182 -2.11 -2.27 -9.08
N ASP A 183 -1.45 -1.28 -8.49
CA ASP A 183 -0.22 -1.47 -7.72
C ASP A 183 -0.33 -1.10 -6.24
N GLY A 184 -1.54 -0.94 -5.73
CA GLY A 184 -1.79 -0.52 -4.36
C GLY A 184 -2.93 -1.21 -3.66
N SER A 185 -2.87 -1.20 -2.34
CA SER A 185 -3.92 -1.73 -1.47
C SER A 185 -5.27 -1.03 -1.63
N ASP A 186 -5.26 0.26 -1.99
CA ASP A 186 -6.50 1.01 -2.29
C ASP A 186 -7.19 0.44 -3.55
N ASP A 187 -6.41 0.02 -4.56
CA ASP A 187 -6.93 -0.60 -5.78
C ASP A 187 -7.44 -2.02 -5.51
N ALA A 188 -6.70 -2.80 -4.73
CA ALA A 188 -7.17 -4.10 -4.26
C ALA A 188 -8.48 -3.97 -3.46
N ALA A 189 -8.56 -2.99 -2.54
CA ALA A 189 -9.76 -2.74 -1.74
C ALA A 189 -10.97 -2.30 -2.59
N GLY A 190 -10.73 -1.69 -3.76
CA GLY A 190 -11.79 -1.29 -4.69
C GLY A 190 -12.33 -2.44 -5.53
N ASN A 191 -11.55 -3.48 -5.76
CA ASN A 191 -11.87 -4.55 -6.71
C ASN A 191 -12.04 -5.93 -6.05
N MET A 192 -11.65 -6.10 -4.79
CA MET A 192 -11.64 -7.38 -4.06
C MET A 192 -12.55 -7.32 -2.84
N GLU A 193 -13.44 -8.30 -2.72
CA GLU A 193 -14.35 -8.44 -1.58
C GLU A 193 -14.38 -9.89 -1.10
N ILE A 194 -13.33 -10.32 -0.39
CA ILE A 194 -13.25 -11.65 0.22
C ILE A 194 -14.23 -11.69 1.40
N THR A 195 -15.25 -12.55 1.31
CA THR A 195 -16.30 -12.65 2.32
C THR A 195 -16.09 -13.79 3.30
N ASP A 196 -15.15 -14.72 3.03
CA ASP A 196 -14.77 -15.80 3.95
C ASP A 196 -14.03 -15.24 5.17
N TYR A 197 -14.79 -15.00 6.24
CA TYR A 197 -14.23 -14.52 7.51
C TYR A 197 -13.20 -15.49 8.10
N GLY A 198 -13.38 -16.81 7.93
CA GLY A 198 -12.44 -17.83 8.44
C GLY A 198 -11.06 -17.67 7.79
N LEU A 199 -11.01 -17.59 6.48
CA LEU A 199 -9.77 -17.36 5.73
C LEU A 199 -9.08 -16.07 6.15
N VAL A 200 -9.82 -14.96 6.21
CA VAL A 200 -9.28 -13.63 6.56
C VAL A 200 -8.79 -13.61 8.00
N LYS A 201 -9.49 -14.29 8.92
CA LYS A 201 -9.08 -14.43 10.31
C LYS A 201 -7.78 -15.20 10.42
N ASP A 202 -7.68 -16.38 9.79
CA ASP A 202 -6.47 -17.22 9.80
C ASP A 202 -5.26 -16.43 9.28
N LEU A 203 -5.45 -15.64 8.20
CA LEU A 203 -4.41 -14.77 7.63
C LEU A 203 -3.96 -13.70 8.61
N ALA A 204 -4.90 -13.03 9.28
CA ALA A 204 -4.60 -12.00 10.26
C ALA A 204 -3.92 -12.57 11.49
N GLU A 205 -4.38 -13.71 12.00
CA GLU A 205 -3.79 -14.40 13.17
C GLU A 205 -2.36 -14.86 12.88
N ALA A 206 -2.09 -15.41 11.69
CA ALA A 206 -0.74 -15.75 11.25
C ALA A 206 0.18 -14.50 11.21
N GLY A 207 -0.31 -13.41 10.67
CA GLY A 207 0.43 -12.14 10.62
C GLY A 207 0.69 -11.53 11.99
N ILE A 208 -0.28 -11.58 12.90
CA ILE A 208 -0.14 -11.11 14.29
C ILE A 208 0.89 -11.96 15.04
N ALA A 209 0.82 -13.29 14.91
CA ALA A 209 1.76 -14.20 15.53
C ALA A 209 3.20 -13.96 15.05
N ALA A 210 3.41 -13.83 13.74
CA ALA A 210 4.71 -13.51 13.16
C ALA A 210 5.25 -12.15 13.63
N ALA A 211 4.38 -11.14 13.78
CA ALA A 211 4.77 -9.83 14.31
C ALA A 211 5.20 -9.93 15.80
N GLU A 212 4.53 -10.71 16.60
CA GLU A 212 4.89 -10.92 18.02
C GLU A 212 6.23 -11.66 18.15
N GLU A 213 6.44 -12.69 17.35
CA GLU A 213 7.70 -13.44 17.32
C GLU A 213 8.88 -12.54 16.88
N SER A 214 8.72 -11.81 15.81
CA SER A 214 9.72 -10.84 15.34
C SER A 214 10.05 -9.79 16.42
N LYS A 215 9.04 -9.27 17.14
CA LYS A 215 9.25 -8.34 18.25
C LYS A 215 10.05 -8.99 19.40
N ALA A 216 9.83 -10.26 19.70
CA ALA A 216 10.54 -10.97 20.76
C ALA A 216 12.01 -11.23 20.39
N ILE A 217 12.29 -11.67 19.16
CA ILE A 217 13.63 -11.93 18.63
C ILE A 217 14.47 -10.64 18.67
N ARG A 218 13.96 -9.54 18.16
CA ARG A 218 14.66 -8.24 18.12
C ARG A 218 14.95 -7.68 19.50
N PHE A 219 14.05 -7.87 20.45
CA PHE A 219 14.26 -7.42 21.83
C PHE A 219 15.39 -8.18 22.53
N GLN A 220 15.60 -9.45 22.19
CA GLN A 220 16.64 -10.28 22.77
C GLN A 220 18.00 -10.09 22.10
N ASN A 221 18.12 -9.19 21.10
CA ASN A 221 19.30 -9.06 20.22
C ASN A 221 19.76 -10.41 19.62
N LEU A 222 18.83 -11.33 19.50
CA LEU A 222 19.07 -12.52 18.71
C LEU A 222 19.14 -12.04 17.26
N GLU A 223 20.23 -12.38 16.58
CA GLU A 223 20.27 -12.22 15.13
C GLU A 223 19.03 -12.96 14.63
N GLU A 224 18.18 -12.29 13.86
CA GLU A 224 17.18 -13.03 13.08
C GLU A 224 18.01 -14.12 12.41
N PRO A 225 17.62 -15.39 12.52
CA PRO A 225 18.31 -16.42 11.79
C PRO A 225 18.44 -15.87 10.37
N ALA A 226 19.64 -15.90 9.81
CA ALA A 226 19.91 -15.46 8.44
C ALA A 226 19.18 -16.40 7.48
N GLY A 227 17.90 -16.57 7.72
CA GLY A 227 16.91 -17.37 7.08
C GLY A 227 16.10 -16.44 6.23
N ASP A 228 16.45 -16.46 5.00
CA ASP A 228 15.51 -16.36 3.92
C ASP A 228 14.41 -15.28 4.09
N ASP A 229 14.80 -13.99 4.17
CA ASP A 229 13.90 -12.87 3.88
C ASP A 229 13.17 -13.12 2.53
N ALA A 230 13.71 -14.00 1.70
CA ALA A 230 13.12 -14.47 0.44
C ALA A 230 11.78 -15.21 0.61
N TYR A 231 11.50 -15.77 1.80
CA TYR A 231 10.25 -16.48 2.06
C TYR A 231 9.22 -15.67 2.83
N MET A 232 9.54 -14.45 3.27
CA MET A 232 8.60 -13.58 3.98
C MET A 232 7.72 -12.80 3.02
N ALA A 233 6.44 -13.15 2.96
CA ALA A 233 5.44 -12.35 2.25
C ALA A 233 5.09 -11.09 3.02
N ARG A 234 5.04 -9.96 2.33
CA ARG A 234 4.44 -8.72 2.83
C ARG A 234 3.01 -8.65 2.35
N ILE A 235 2.08 -8.67 3.28
CA ILE A 235 0.65 -8.70 2.99
C ILE A 235 -0.02 -7.51 3.64
N GLU A 236 -0.80 -6.79 2.88
CA GLU A 236 -1.68 -5.74 3.37
C GLU A 236 -3.14 -6.22 3.30
N VAL A 237 -3.80 -6.23 4.45
CA VAL A 237 -5.22 -6.62 4.55
C VAL A 237 -6.06 -5.39 4.84
N GLY A 238 -7.00 -5.10 3.95
CA GLY A 238 -8.00 -4.05 4.12
C GLY A 238 -9.31 -4.63 4.64
N PHE A 239 -9.59 -4.46 5.94
CA PHE A 239 -10.85 -4.90 6.55
C PHE A 239 -11.95 -3.88 6.30
N LYS A 240 -13.02 -4.28 5.61
CA LYS A 240 -14.24 -3.51 5.41
C LYS A 240 -15.28 -3.96 6.43
N GLU A 241 -15.73 -3.05 7.27
CA GLU A 241 -16.76 -3.33 8.26
C GLU A 241 -18.16 -2.93 7.74
N LYS A 242 -19.20 -3.54 8.29
CA LYS A 242 -20.62 -3.27 7.94
C LYS A 242 -21.05 -1.81 8.14
N ASN A 243 -20.32 -1.06 8.97
CA ASN A 243 -20.53 0.37 9.18
C ASN A 243 -19.88 1.25 8.08
N GLY A 244 -19.23 0.63 7.09
CA GLY A 244 -18.51 1.30 6.01
C GLY A 244 -17.09 1.73 6.34
N SER A 245 -16.56 1.43 7.55
CA SER A 245 -15.18 1.73 7.86
C SER A 245 -14.23 0.76 7.16
N LEU A 246 -13.12 1.29 6.63
CA LEU A 246 -12.05 0.53 6.01
C LEU A 246 -10.78 0.71 6.85
N ARG A 247 -10.16 -0.41 7.25
CA ARG A 247 -8.97 -0.41 8.08
C ARG A 247 -7.91 -1.32 7.49
N TYR A 248 -6.74 -0.77 7.23
CA TYR A 248 -5.60 -1.53 6.69
C TYR A 248 -4.69 -2.03 7.79
N ARG A 249 -4.15 -3.25 7.60
CA ARG A 249 -3.11 -3.86 8.42
C ARG A 249 -2.03 -4.45 7.54
N TYR A 250 -0.78 -4.32 8.00
CA TYR A 250 0.39 -4.82 7.30
C TYR A 250 0.95 -6.00 8.07
N TYR A 251 1.08 -7.13 7.41
CA TYR A 251 1.63 -8.35 7.98
C TYR A 251 2.88 -8.79 7.23
N ARG A 252 3.78 -9.46 7.93
CA ARG A 252 4.87 -10.26 7.36
C ARG A 252 4.59 -11.70 7.74
N ILE A 253 4.38 -12.57 6.77
CA ILE A 253 3.99 -13.96 6.97
C ILE A 253 5.05 -14.84 6.33
N ASP A 254 5.52 -15.88 7.04
CA ASP A 254 6.41 -16.89 6.47
C ASP A 254 5.63 -17.75 5.46
N MET A 255 6.04 -17.69 4.19
CA MET A 255 5.39 -18.40 3.10
C MET A 255 5.50 -19.93 3.25
N LYS A 256 6.61 -20.46 3.83
CA LYS A 256 6.79 -21.90 4.00
C LYS A 256 5.82 -22.45 5.05
N GLU A 257 5.69 -21.73 6.17
CA GLU A 257 4.80 -22.15 7.26
C GLU A 257 3.33 -21.88 6.92
N SER A 258 3.05 -20.94 6.02
CA SER A 258 1.69 -20.50 5.68
C SER A 258 1.27 -20.90 4.27
N MET A 259 1.94 -21.87 3.63
CA MET A 259 1.65 -22.25 2.25
C MET A 259 0.19 -22.66 2.04
N ASP A 260 -0.36 -23.50 2.93
CA ASP A 260 -1.77 -23.92 2.90
C ASP A 260 -2.73 -22.72 2.94
N LEU A 261 -2.36 -21.69 3.71
CA LEU A 261 -3.14 -20.47 3.84
C LEU A 261 -3.08 -19.63 2.56
N MET A 262 -1.89 -19.54 1.94
CA MET A 262 -1.70 -18.86 0.67
C MET A 262 -2.43 -19.60 -0.47
N GLU A 263 -2.42 -20.92 -0.48
CA GLU A 263 -3.18 -21.72 -1.44
C GLU A 263 -4.70 -21.49 -1.29
N ARG A 264 -5.22 -21.46 -0.06
CA ARG A 264 -6.62 -21.13 0.20
C ARG A 264 -6.97 -19.70 -0.24
N LEU A 265 -6.08 -18.74 0.00
CA LEU A 265 -6.26 -17.36 -0.46
C LEU A 265 -6.31 -17.31 -1.98
N TYR A 266 -5.34 -17.93 -2.64
CA TYR A 266 -5.24 -17.94 -4.11
C TYR A 266 -6.39 -18.70 -4.77
N ALA A 267 -6.92 -19.74 -4.13
CA ALA A 267 -8.08 -20.49 -4.61
C ALA A 267 -9.40 -19.72 -4.49
N SER A 268 -9.43 -18.60 -3.74
CA SER A 268 -10.64 -17.78 -3.60
C SER A 268 -10.96 -17.05 -4.92
N ALA A 269 -12.18 -17.22 -5.42
CA ALA A 269 -12.65 -16.53 -6.61
C ALA A 269 -12.65 -15.00 -6.42
N GLU A 270 -12.94 -14.54 -5.21
CA GLU A 270 -12.93 -13.11 -4.85
C GLU A 270 -11.51 -12.54 -4.89
N TYR A 271 -10.50 -13.30 -4.45
CA TYR A 271 -9.10 -12.89 -4.58
C TYR A 271 -8.71 -12.74 -6.04
N LYS A 272 -8.95 -13.77 -6.85
CA LYS A 272 -8.61 -13.75 -8.29
C LYS A 272 -9.33 -12.65 -9.04
N LYS A 273 -10.60 -12.41 -8.72
CA LYS A 273 -11.36 -11.31 -9.31
C LYS A 273 -10.75 -9.94 -9.00
N GLY A 274 -10.21 -9.76 -7.80
CA GLY A 274 -9.54 -8.52 -7.40
C GLY A 274 -8.12 -8.40 -7.93
N ALA A 275 -7.39 -9.52 -8.02
CA ALA A 275 -5.99 -9.55 -8.44
C ALA A 275 -5.83 -9.50 -9.98
N TYR A 276 -6.76 -10.11 -10.72
CA TYR A 276 -6.70 -10.21 -12.19
C TYR A 276 -7.85 -9.45 -12.84
N PRO A 277 -7.59 -8.31 -13.50
CA PRO A 277 -8.63 -7.51 -14.16
C PRO A 277 -9.46 -8.31 -15.16
N VAL A 278 -8.85 -9.28 -15.85
CA VAL A 278 -9.53 -10.14 -16.83
C VAL A 278 -10.72 -10.88 -16.26
N MET A 279 -10.72 -11.19 -14.95
CA MET A 279 -11.84 -11.86 -14.28
C MET A 279 -13.11 -10.98 -14.20
N SER A 280 -12.98 -9.68 -14.47
CA SER A 280 -14.07 -8.72 -14.52
C SER A 280 -14.41 -8.26 -15.93
N PHE A 281 -13.73 -8.78 -16.96
CA PHE A 281 -14.04 -8.45 -18.34
C PHE A 281 -15.34 -9.13 -18.80
N HIS A 282 -16.05 -8.45 -19.68
CA HIS A 282 -17.28 -8.96 -20.27
C HIS A 282 -17.14 -9.11 -21.78
N PRO A 283 -17.70 -10.17 -22.40
CA PRO A 283 -17.65 -10.37 -23.85
C PRO A 283 -18.11 -9.15 -24.65
N GLU A 284 -19.14 -8.45 -24.16
CA GLU A 284 -19.74 -7.28 -24.81
C GLU A 284 -18.77 -6.07 -24.89
N THR A 285 -17.79 -6.01 -23.99
CA THR A 285 -16.80 -4.91 -23.93
C THR A 285 -15.42 -5.32 -24.39
N THR A 286 -15.19 -6.61 -24.70
CA THR A 286 -13.93 -7.14 -25.20
C THR A 286 -13.98 -7.16 -26.74
N THR A 287 -13.07 -6.43 -27.39
CA THR A 287 -13.10 -6.17 -28.83
C THR A 287 -12.07 -6.94 -29.62
N GLY A 288 -11.20 -7.68 -28.96
CA GLY A 288 -10.19 -8.51 -29.62
C GLY A 288 -9.27 -9.19 -28.64
N ILE A 289 -8.57 -10.19 -29.11
CA ILE A 289 -7.60 -10.96 -28.34
C ILE A 289 -6.26 -10.98 -29.07
N TYR A 290 -5.20 -10.69 -28.33
CA TYR A 290 -3.82 -10.74 -28.79
C TYR A 290 -3.06 -11.80 -28.01
N ILE A 291 -2.09 -12.45 -28.68
CA ILE A 291 -1.14 -13.39 -28.10
C ILE A 291 0.26 -12.77 -28.10
N SER A 292 1.03 -13.01 -27.06
CA SER A 292 2.42 -12.57 -26.97
C SER A 292 3.39 -13.74 -27.07
N ASP A 293 4.43 -13.60 -27.89
CA ASP A 293 5.59 -14.49 -27.92
C ASP A 293 6.74 -14.00 -27.02
N GLY A 294 6.47 -13.02 -26.15
CA GLY A 294 7.47 -12.36 -25.30
C GLY A 294 8.17 -11.17 -25.95
N ASN A 295 8.14 -11.05 -27.29
CA ASN A 295 8.75 -9.95 -28.04
C ASN A 295 7.72 -9.10 -28.80
N GLN A 296 6.69 -9.73 -29.31
CA GLN A 296 5.65 -9.08 -30.12
C GLN A 296 4.26 -9.60 -29.75
N ALA A 297 3.28 -8.71 -29.88
CA ALA A 297 1.89 -9.08 -29.78
C ALA A 297 1.30 -9.30 -31.18
N SER A 298 0.63 -10.43 -31.37
CA SER A 298 -0.07 -10.78 -32.61
C SER A 298 -1.56 -10.90 -32.36
N LEU A 299 -2.37 -10.38 -33.30
CA LEU A 299 -3.81 -10.50 -33.23
C LEU A 299 -4.22 -11.97 -33.42
N VAL A 300 -5.02 -12.49 -32.51
CA VAL A 300 -5.65 -13.80 -32.61
C VAL A 300 -7.00 -13.67 -33.30
N THR A 301 -7.88 -12.85 -32.76
CA THR A 301 -9.24 -12.67 -33.29
C THR A 301 -9.84 -11.33 -32.89
N GLU A 302 -10.71 -10.81 -33.74
CA GLU A 302 -11.69 -9.73 -33.44
C GLU A 302 -13.12 -10.21 -33.68
N ASP A 303 -13.31 -11.52 -34.00
CA ASP A 303 -14.64 -12.09 -34.11
C ASP A 303 -15.31 -12.14 -32.74
N PRO A 304 -16.54 -11.57 -32.59
CA PRO A 304 -17.18 -11.48 -31.28
C PRO A 304 -17.50 -12.83 -30.64
N GLU A 305 -17.86 -13.84 -31.44
CA GLU A 305 -18.22 -15.18 -30.95
C GLU A 305 -16.98 -15.90 -30.41
N MET A 306 -15.90 -15.92 -31.19
CA MET A 306 -14.62 -16.51 -30.78
C MET A 306 -14.00 -15.73 -29.59
N THR A 307 -14.13 -14.41 -29.56
CA THR A 307 -13.65 -13.58 -28.44
C THR A 307 -14.40 -13.93 -27.15
N ALA A 308 -15.71 -14.12 -27.22
CA ALA A 308 -16.53 -14.50 -26.06
C ALA A 308 -16.17 -15.91 -25.56
N GLU A 309 -15.98 -16.87 -26.45
CA GLU A 309 -15.60 -18.24 -26.09
C GLU A 309 -14.21 -18.31 -25.47
N LEU A 310 -13.21 -17.64 -26.05
CA LEU A 310 -11.86 -17.57 -25.51
C LEU A 310 -11.80 -16.87 -24.14
N LEU A 311 -12.54 -15.76 -23.98
CA LEU A 311 -12.59 -15.07 -22.69
C LEU A 311 -13.20 -15.97 -21.61
N ALA A 312 -14.33 -16.63 -21.91
CA ALA A 312 -14.99 -17.51 -20.97
C ALA A 312 -14.14 -18.73 -20.60
N ALA A 313 -13.48 -19.36 -21.58
CA ALA A 313 -12.57 -20.47 -21.34
C ALA A 313 -11.38 -20.05 -20.46
N TYR A 314 -10.78 -18.90 -20.77
CA TYR A 314 -9.67 -18.36 -20.00
C TYR A 314 -10.08 -18.05 -18.54
N GLN A 315 -11.21 -17.39 -18.34
CA GLN A 315 -11.72 -17.05 -16.99
C GLN A 315 -11.99 -18.33 -16.18
N GLU A 316 -12.61 -19.35 -16.77
CA GLU A 316 -12.86 -20.64 -16.11
C GLU A 316 -11.55 -21.32 -15.69
N GLU A 317 -10.57 -21.39 -16.59
CA GLU A 317 -9.29 -22.03 -16.33
C GLU A 317 -8.43 -21.21 -15.36
N MET A 318 -8.50 -19.90 -15.43
CA MET A 318 -7.85 -19.01 -14.47
C MET A 318 -8.46 -19.13 -13.07
N GLU A 319 -9.77 -19.29 -12.95
CA GLU A 319 -10.43 -19.54 -11.66
C GLU A 319 -9.98 -20.87 -11.04
N ALA A 320 -9.77 -21.89 -11.87
CA ALA A 320 -9.31 -23.22 -11.45
C ALA A 320 -7.81 -23.31 -11.15
N LEU A 321 -6.99 -22.37 -11.65
CA LEU A 321 -5.52 -22.38 -11.50
C LEU A 321 -5.12 -22.40 -10.02
N SER A 322 -4.28 -23.38 -9.63
CA SER A 322 -3.71 -23.47 -8.28
C SER A 322 -2.50 -22.55 -8.10
N LEU A 323 -2.17 -22.23 -6.85
CA LEU A 323 -0.97 -21.45 -6.53
C LEU A 323 0.30 -22.24 -6.94
N THR A 324 0.31 -23.54 -6.72
CA THR A 324 1.43 -24.42 -7.08
C THR A 324 1.70 -24.37 -8.58
N GLU A 325 0.67 -24.57 -9.44
CA GLU A 325 0.82 -24.44 -10.89
C GLU A 325 1.33 -23.05 -11.27
N ARG A 326 0.73 -22.00 -10.70
CA ARG A 326 1.12 -20.59 -10.95
C ARG A 326 2.60 -20.32 -10.64
N THR A 327 3.17 -20.95 -9.61
CA THR A 327 4.54 -20.69 -9.15
C THR A 327 5.58 -21.64 -9.71
N GLU A 328 5.20 -22.86 -10.04
CA GLU A 328 6.13 -23.91 -10.50
C GLU A 328 6.15 -24.05 -12.02
N GLU A 329 5.07 -23.71 -12.72
CA GLU A 329 5.00 -23.83 -14.18
C GLU A 329 5.37 -22.53 -14.87
N ILE A 330 6.10 -22.64 -15.98
CA ILE A 330 6.37 -21.51 -16.87
C ILE A 330 5.17 -21.38 -17.81
N PRO A 331 4.57 -20.18 -17.94
CA PRO A 331 3.51 -19.97 -18.92
C PRO A 331 3.94 -20.31 -20.34
N VAL A 332 3.10 -21.02 -21.07
CA VAL A 332 3.34 -21.38 -22.48
C VAL A 332 3.29 -20.13 -23.36
N THR A 333 2.39 -19.22 -23.06
CA THR A 333 2.19 -17.95 -23.75
C THR A 333 1.44 -16.98 -22.85
N ALA A 334 1.12 -15.79 -23.34
CA ALA A 334 0.28 -14.84 -22.63
C ALA A 334 -0.74 -14.19 -23.58
N LEU A 335 -1.94 -13.96 -23.07
CA LEU A 335 -3.05 -13.34 -23.81
C LEU A 335 -3.34 -11.95 -23.29
N ARG A 336 -3.71 -11.07 -24.21
CA ARG A 336 -4.27 -9.77 -23.91
C ARG A 336 -5.69 -9.68 -24.44
N PHE A 337 -6.62 -9.38 -23.57
CA PHE A 337 -8.02 -9.15 -23.92
C PHE A 337 -8.24 -7.64 -24.03
N LEU A 338 -8.34 -7.16 -25.26
CA LEU A 338 -8.48 -5.72 -25.54
C LEU A 338 -9.90 -5.28 -25.26
N THR A 339 -10.09 -4.45 -24.25
CA THR A 339 -11.39 -3.82 -23.95
C THR A 339 -11.64 -2.61 -24.83
N GLU A 340 -12.93 -2.22 -25.00
CA GLU A 340 -13.28 -1.02 -25.77
C GLU A 340 -12.63 0.24 -25.21
N ALA A 341 -12.62 0.39 -23.86
CA ALA A 341 -11.96 1.52 -23.19
C ALA A 341 -10.44 1.55 -23.46
N GLU A 342 -9.80 0.38 -23.49
CA GLU A 342 -8.39 0.26 -23.79
C GLU A 342 -8.10 0.55 -25.27
N LYS A 343 -8.97 0.14 -26.17
CA LYS A 343 -8.90 0.46 -27.61
C LYS A 343 -9.02 1.98 -27.85
N GLU A 344 -9.95 2.64 -27.16
CA GLU A 344 -10.07 4.11 -27.22
C GLU A 344 -8.82 4.81 -26.70
N TYR A 345 -8.28 4.37 -25.56
CA TYR A 345 -7.03 4.89 -24.99
C TYR A 345 -5.85 4.75 -25.97
N LEU A 346 -5.65 3.59 -26.55
CA LEU A 346 -4.57 3.31 -27.50
C LEU A 346 -4.72 4.12 -28.79
N ASN A 347 -5.95 4.27 -29.30
CA ASN A 347 -6.23 5.10 -30.47
C ASN A 347 -5.92 6.58 -30.18
N ALA A 348 -6.28 7.08 -29.01
CA ALA A 348 -6.00 8.44 -28.60
C ALA A 348 -4.49 8.71 -28.48
N ILE A 349 -3.72 7.78 -27.86
CA ILE A 349 -2.26 7.88 -27.80
C ILE A 349 -1.62 7.78 -29.19
N SER A 350 -2.09 6.87 -30.05
CA SER A 350 -1.60 6.74 -31.42
C SER A 350 -1.80 8.02 -32.23
N ALA A 351 -2.98 8.60 -32.17
CA ALA A 351 -3.28 9.88 -32.83
C ALA A 351 -2.36 10.98 -32.33
N PHE A 352 -2.14 11.08 -31.04
CA PHE A 352 -1.24 12.06 -30.43
C PHE A 352 0.22 11.89 -30.86
N ARG A 353 0.75 10.66 -30.81
CA ARG A 353 2.14 10.36 -31.22
C ARG A 353 2.35 10.62 -32.70
N THR A 354 1.37 10.31 -33.55
CA THR A 354 1.44 10.58 -34.99
C THR A 354 1.48 12.09 -35.31
N GLN A 355 0.79 12.91 -34.50
CA GLN A 355 0.79 14.35 -34.68
C GLN A 355 2.08 15.05 -34.20
N ASN A 356 2.69 14.54 -33.15
CA ASN A 356 3.79 15.21 -32.44
C ASN A 356 5.17 14.57 -32.64
N PHE A 357 5.24 13.33 -33.12
CA PHE A 357 6.48 12.61 -33.33
C PHE A 357 6.48 11.94 -34.72
N SER A 358 7.63 11.98 -35.39
CA SER A 358 7.81 11.35 -36.72
C SER A 358 7.92 9.82 -36.56
N GLY A 359 6.80 9.14 -36.39
CA GLY A 359 6.71 7.69 -36.34
C GLY A 359 5.27 7.22 -36.18
N SER A 360 4.84 6.23 -36.98
CA SER A 360 3.53 5.63 -36.80
C SER A 360 3.57 4.67 -35.62
N PHE A 361 2.89 5.01 -34.54
CA PHE A 361 2.60 4.05 -33.45
C PHE A 361 1.61 3.01 -33.99
N ARG A 362 1.93 1.75 -33.84
CA ARG A 362 1.01 0.64 -34.15
C ARG A 362 0.58 -0.03 -32.85
N LEU A 363 -0.60 -0.64 -32.85
CA LEU A 363 -1.06 -1.44 -31.70
C LEU A 363 -0.03 -2.52 -31.27
N ARG A 364 0.79 -3.02 -32.21
CA ARG A 364 1.87 -3.96 -31.90
C ARG A 364 3.08 -3.32 -31.21
N ASP A 365 3.18 -1.97 -31.17
CA ASP A 365 4.21 -1.23 -30.45
C ASP A 365 3.79 -0.94 -28.99
N MET A 366 2.70 -1.59 -28.54
CA MET A 366 2.29 -1.60 -27.13
C MET A 366 3.35 -2.32 -26.31
N ASP A 367 3.55 -1.87 -25.07
CA ASP A 367 4.41 -2.59 -24.14
C ASP A 367 3.93 -4.05 -24.05
N PRO A 368 4.77 -5.02 -24.48
CA PRO A 368 4.36 -6.43 -24.54
C PRO A 368 4.09 -7.04 -23.16
N GLN A 369 4.38 -6.32 -22.09
CA GLN A 369 4.22 -6.81 -20.71
C GLN A 369 2.95 -6.32 -20.04
N VAL A 370 2.31 -5.25 -20.54
CA VAL A 370 1.13 -4.67 -19.89
C VAL A 370 -0.14 -5.41 -20.28
N ASN A 371 -0.91 -5.85 -19.29
CA ASN A 371 -2.17 -6.59 -19.45
C ASN A 371 -2.07 -7.87 -20.27
N PHE A 372 -0.91 -8.51 -20.27
CA PHE A 372 -0.78 -9.87 -20.80
C PHE A 372 -0.94 -10.87 -19.66
N PHE A 373 -1.97 -11.67 -19.77
CA PHE A 373 -2.32 -12.68 -18.79
C PHE A 373 -1.73 -14.03 -19.17
N PRO A 374 -1.06 -14.74 -18.26
CA PRO A 374 -0.36 -15.97 -18.55
C PRO A 374 -1.32 -17.10 -18.94
N VAL A 375 -0.90 -17.93 -19.87
CA VAL A 375 -1.58 -19.18 -20.25
C VAL A 375 -0.67 -20.34 -19.89
N TYR A 376 -1.14 -21.23 -19.04
CA TYR A 376 -0.39 -22.41 -18.59
C TYR A 376 -0.72 -23.65 -19.43
N SER A 377 0.11 -24.68 -19.32
CA SER A 377 -0.10 -25.96 -20.03
C SER A 377 -1.42 -26.64 -19.63
N SER A 378 -1.90 -26.39 -18.42
CA SER A 378 -3.18 -26.86 -17.89
C SER A 378 -4.40 -26.20 -18.53
N PHE A 379 -4.25 -25.05 -19.22
CA PHE A 379 -5.33 -24.31 -19.89
C PHE A 379 -5.72 -24.96 -21.21
N THR A 380 -6.26 -26.15 -21.13
CA THR A 380 -6.51 -27.03 -22.31
C THR A 380 -7.60 -26.49 -23.25
N LYS A 381 -8.65 -25.86 -22.67
CA LYS A 381 -9.75 -25.26 -23.45
C LYS A 381 -9.26 -24.02 -24.20
N THR A 382 -8.59 -23.11 -23.50
CA THR A 382 -8.00 -21.91 -24.09
C THR A 382 -7.02 -22.26 -25.19
N MET A 383 -6.11 -23.22 -24.95
CA MET A 383 -5.15 -23.68 -25.93
C MET A 383 -5.81 -24.32 -27.16
N GLY A 384 -6.92 -25.05 -26.95
CA GLY A 384 -7.71 -25.63 -28.04
C GLY A 384 -8.31 -24.54 -28.94
N LEU A 385 -8.95 -23.56 -28.36
CA LEU A 385 -9.55 -22.44 -29.09
C LEU A 385 -8.50 -21.53 -29.78
N LEU A 386 -7.32 -21.36 -29.18
CA LEU A 386 -6.22 -20.64 -29.81
C LEU A 386 -5.71 -21.36 -31.08
N LYS A 387 -5.62 -22.68 -31.04
CA LYS A 387 -5.26 -23.50 -32.23
C LYS A 387 -6.34 -23.39 -33.31
N GLU A 388 -7.61 -23.42 -32.93
CA GLU A 388 -8.75 -23.26 -33.86
C GLU A 388 -8.74 -21.87 -34.52
N ALA A 389 -8.41 -20.83 -33.75
CA ALA A 389 -8.24 -19.47 -34.27
C ALA A 389 -6.98 -19.29 -35.13
N GLY A 390 -6.14 -20.33 -35.26
CA GLY A 390 -4.91 -20.26 -36.02
C GLY A 390 -3.77 -19.48 -35.38
N ALA A 391 -3.79 -19.32 -34.06
CA ALA A 391 -2.72 -18.65 -33.31
C ALA A 391 -1.43 -19.48 -33.38
N ALA A 392 -0.29 -18.82 -33.64
CA ALA A 392 1.01 -19.44 -33.56
C ALA A 392 1.38 -19.68 -32.10
N LEU A 393 1.28 -20.91 -31.64
CA LEU A 393 1.72 -21.31 -30.32
C LEU A 393 3.19 -21.74 -30.37
N PRO A 394 3.98 -21.53 -29.30
CA PRO A 394 5.32 -22.11 -29.22
C PRO A 394 5.26 -23.61 -29.39
N GLU A 395 6.22 -24.18 -30.13
CA GLU A 395 6.38 -25.64 -30.23
C GLU A 395 6.81 -26.17 -28.85
N GLU A 396 6.21 -27.28 -28.41
CA GLU A 396 6.54 -27.99 -27.17
C GLU A 396 7.99 -28.44 -27.08
#